data_805e1a7fffb9bd13515a6e87eae6dd60
#
_entry.id   805e1a7fffb9bd13515a6e87eae6dd60
#
_cell.length_a   1.000
_cell.length_b   1.000
_cell.length_c   1.000
_cell.angle_alpha   90.00
_cell.angle_beta   90.00
_cell.angle_gamma   90.00
#
_symmetry.space_group_name_H-M   'P 1'
#
loop_
_entity.id
_entity.type
_entity.pdbx_description
1 polymer ?
#
loop_
_entity_poly.entity_id
_entity_poly.type
_entity_poly.pdbx_seq_one_letter_code
_entity_poly.pdbx_strand_id
1 'polypeptide(L)'
;FAAGFFVYTNNIDYLIAHFASFIDFHTLFDYSMITVHQLVNLSFITLLAVIGAVHFLRTSYADKIRTRMIYESFIMLDIVSFLFLVLQPQHEYELEGIMIVCTAPLFAHFITFTKGKLCNITFITILVMAVLLLLYNLLFSPVMLL
;
A
#
# COMPACT_ATOMS: atom_id res chain seq x y z
N PHE A 1 -8.14 -19.16 -3.95
CA PHE A 1 -8.44 -19.83 -5.22
C PHE A 1 -7.32 -20.79 -5.63
N ALA A 2 -6.04 -20.34 -5.62
CA ALA A 2 -4.88 -21.16 -5.97
C ALA A 2 -4.74 -22.40 -5.06
N ALA A 3 -4.87 -22.24 -3.74
CA ALA A 3 -4.80 -23.35 -2.79
C ALA A 3 -5.86 -24.43 -3.07
N GLY A 4 -7.11 -24.03 -3.36
CA GLY A 4 -8.18 -24.97 -3.71
C GLY A 4 -7.91 -25.73 -5.01
N PHE A 5 -7.31 -25.07 -6.00
CA PHE A 5 -6.92 -25.70 -7.26
C PHE A 5 -5.83 -26.75 -7.07
N PHE A 6 -4.79 -26.43 -6.28
CA PHE A 6 -3.68 -27.37 -6.01
C PHE A 6 -4.13 -28.57 -5.17
N VAL A 7 -5.04 -28.37 -4.22
CA VAL A 7 -5.63 -29.49 -3.46
C VAL A 7 -6.49 -30.39 -4.37
N TYR A 8 -7.28 -29.80 -5.27
CA TYR A 8 -8.10 -30.55 -6.22
C TYR A 8 -7.27 -31.37 -7.20
N THR A 9 -6.13 -30.86 -7.66
CA THR A 9 -5.20 -31.55 -8.58
C THR A 9 -4.26 -32.52 -7.86
N ASN A 10 -4.39 -32.69 -6.54
CA ASN A 10 -3.53 -33.57 -5.71
C ASN A 10 -2.03 -33.23 -5.81
N ASN A 11 -1.69 -31.98 -6.13
CA ASN A 11 -0.32 -31.48 -6.24
C ASN A 11 0.06 -30.70 -4.98
N ILE A 12 0.13 -31.39 -3.84
CA ILE A 12 0.41 -30.80 -2.53
C ILE A 12 1.83 -30.22 -2.47
N ASP A 13 2.79 -30.83 -3.19
CA ASP A 13 4.18 -30.33 -3.23
C ASP A 13 4.28 -28.93 -3.83
N TYR A 14 3.51 -28.62 -4.89
CA TYR A 14 3.44 -27.28 -5.46
C TYR A 14 2.75 -26.28 -4.51
N LEU A 15 1.77 -26.72 -3.73
CA LEU A 15 1.15 -25.91 -2.70
C LEU A 15 2.18 -25.53 -1.64
N ILE A 16 2.91 -26.51 -1.12
CA ILE A 16 3.95 -26.29 -0.12
C ILE A 16 5.05 -25.39 -0.67
N ALA A 17 5.51 -25.60 -1.88
CA ALA A 17 6.51 -24.75 -2.53
C ALA A 17 6.02 -23.31 -2.73
N HIS A 18 4.74 -23.12 -3.08
CA HIS A 18 4.15 -21.79 -3.24
C HIS A 18 4.07 -21.00 -1.92
N PHE A 19 3.74 -21.68 -0.84
CA PHE A 19 3.67 -21.04 0.49
C PHE A 19 5.01 -21.07 1.24
N ALA A 20 5.99 -21.89 0.84
CA ALA A 20 7.30 -21.95 1.47
C ALA A 20 8.03 -20.60 1.41
N SER A 21 7.88 -19.85 0.32
CA SER A 21 8.46 -18.52 0.18
C SER A 21 7.91 -17.48 1.18
N PHE A 22 6.66 -17.66 1.65
CA PHE A 22 6.06 -16.81 2.67
C PHE A 22 6.46 -17.20 4.10
N ILE A 23 6.94 -18.44 4.29
CA ILE A 23 7.31 -19.01 5.61
C ILE A 23 8.84 -18.98 5.77
N ASP A 24 9.56 -18.56 4.75
CA ASP A 24 11.03 -18.50 4.82
C ASP A 24 11.48 -17.31 5.67
N PHE A 25 11.68 -17.58 6.98
CA PHE A 25 12.13 -16.61 7.97
C PHE A 25 13.63 -16.29 7.87
N HIS A 26 14.38 -16.91 6.96
CA HIS A 26 15.81 -16.64 6.78
C HIS A 26 16.09 -15.28 6.14
N THR A 27 15.12 -14.68 5.47
CA THR A 27 15.24 -13.39 4.77
C THR A 27 14.52 -12.25 5.47
N LEU A 28 14.18 -12.43 6.76
CA LEU A 28 13.61 -11.35 7.58
C LEU A 28 14.59 -10.20 7.71
N PHE A 29 14.09 -8.98 7.50
CA PHE A 29 14.86 -7.74 7.62
C PHE A 29 16.02 -7.57 6.63
N ASP A 30 16.03 -8.28 5.50
CA ASP A 30 17.00 -8.06 4.45
C ASP A 30 16.57 -6.89 3.55
N TYR A 31 17.09 -5.71 3.87
CA TYR A 31 16.83 -4.46 3.12
C TYR A 31 17.86 -4.21 2.00
N SER A 32 18.77 -5.14 1.74
CA SER A 32 19.85 -4.97 0.74
C SER A 32 19.33 -4.82 -0.68
N MET A 33 18.14 -5.33 -0.95
CA MET A 33 17.48 -5.29 -2.26
C MET A 33 16.66 -4.02 -2.51
N ILE A 34 16.32 -3.26 -1.47
CA ILE A 34 15.48 -2.07 -1.61
C ILE A 34 16.30 -0.92 -2.20
N THR A 35 15.87 -0.45 -3.35
CA THR A 35 16.42 0.74 -4.00
C THR A 35 15.90 2.02 -3.34
N VAL A 36 16.68 3.09 -3.39
CA VAL A 36 16.26 4.40 -2.86
C VAL A 36 14.95 4.87 -3.49
N HIS A 37 14.71 4.57 -4.77
CA HIS A 37 13.46 4.91 -5.47
C HIS A 37 12.24 4.24 -4.84
N GLN A 38 12.35 2.96 -4.52
CA GLN A 38 11.30 2.18 -3.89
C GLN A 38 10.99 2.71 -2.49
N LEU A 39 12.02 3.05 -1.72
CA LEU A 39 11.85 3.65 -0.40
C LEU A 39 11.11 5.00 -0.47
N VAL A 40 11.39 5.83 -1.48
CA VAL A 40 10.72 7.12 -1.68
C VAL A 40 9.25 6.91 -2.05
N ASN A 41 8.95 5.97 -2.97
CA ASN A 41 7.59 5.63 -3.35
C ASN A 41 6.78 5.13 -2.15
N LEU A 42 7.35 4.18 -1.41
CA LEU A 42 6.73 3.62 -0.22
C LEU A 42 6.45 4.67 0.86
N SER A 43 7.42 5.56 1.10
CA SER A 43 7.27 6.65 2.06
C SER A 43 6.11 7.58 1.66
N PHE A 44 5.95 7.87 0.37
CA PHE A 44 4.86 8.69 -0.14
C PHE A 44 3.49 8.02 0.05
N ILE A 45 3.37 6.72 -0.30
CA ILE A 45 2.12 5.96 -0.12
C ILE A 45 1.76 5.86 1.35
N THR A 46 2.72 5.55 2.21
CA THR A 46 2.52 5.49 3.67
C THR A 46 2.04 6.84 4.23
N LEU A 47 2.61 7.94 3.76
CA LEU A 47 2.18 9.28 4.16
C LEU A 47 0.73 9.55 3.76
N LEU A 48 0.33 9.18 2.54
CA LEU A 48 -1.06 9.29 2.08
C LEU A 48 -2.01 8.43 2.90
N ALA A 49 -1.62 7.19 3.21
CA ALA A 49 -2.38 6.27 4.04
C ALA A 49 -2.63 6.86 5.43
N VAL A 50 -1.60 7.41 6.08
CA VAL A 50 -1.70 8.04 7.40
C VAL A 50 -2.61 9.26 7.35
N ILE A 51 -2.48 10.13 6.35
CA ILE A 51 -3.36 11.31 6.20
C ILE A 51 -4.82 10.87 6.04
N GLY A 52 -5.07 9.91 5.14
CA GLY A 52 -6.42 9.38 4.89
C GLY A 52 -7.03 8.72 6.14
N ALA A 53 -6.26 7.86 6.82
CA ALA A 53 -6.70 7.16 8.02
C ALA A 53 -6.99 8.12 9.17
N VAL A 54 -6.10 9.07 9.46
CA VAL A 54 -6.29 10.07 10.54
C VAL A 54 -7.52 10.93 10.26
N HIS A 55 -7.70 11.37 9.02
CA HIS A 55 -8.88 12.14 8.64
C HIS A 55 -10.15 11.31 8.82
N PHE A 56 -10.17 10.09 8.31
CA PHE A 56 -11.30 9.19 8.45
C PHE A 56 -11.65 8.94 9.92
N LEU A 57 -10.69 8.60 10.76
CA LEU A 57 -10.92 8.35 12.19
C LEU A 57 -11.52 9.57 12.92
N ARG A 58 -11.20 10.79 12.46
CA ARG A 58 -11.76 12.02 13.03
C ARG A 58 -13.19 12.32 12.56
N THR A 59 -13.55 11.88 11.37
CA THR A 59 -14.85 12.20 10.74
C THR A 59 -15.82 11.01 10.72
N SER A 60 -15.35 9.81 11.03
CA SER A 60 -16.10 8.54 10.92
C SER A 60 -17.40 8.49 11.74
N TYR A 61 -17.52 9.30 12.81
CA TYR A 61 -18.75 9.36 13.61
C TYR A 61 -19.94 9.95 12.85
N ALA A 62 -19.70 10.70 11.78
CA ALA A 62 -20.74 11.27 10.93
C ALA A 62 -21.22 10.30 9.84
N ASP A 63 -20.49 9.21 9.60
CA ASP A 63 -20.76 8.25 8.55
C ASP A 63 -21.72 7.15 8.99
N LYS A 64 -22.43 6.58 8.00
CA LYS A 64 -23.30 5.41 8.24
C LYS A 64 -22.43 4.23 8.70
N ILE A 65 -22.94 3.42 9.63
CA ILE A 65 -22.24 2.26 10.22
C ILE A 65 -21.63 1.36 9.15
N ARG A 66 -22.39 1.05 8.08
CA ARG A 66 -21.91 0.20 6.98
C ARG A 66 -20.72 0.79 6.25
N THR A 67 -20.73 2.08 5.98
CA THR A 67 -19.63 2.81 5.32
C THR A 67 -18.40 2.80 6.20
N ARG A 68 -18.57 3.05 7.49
CA ARG A 68 -17.50 3.03 8.47
C ARG A 68 -16.79 1.68 8.54
N MET A 69 -17.53 0.57 8.57
CA MET A 69 -16.96 -0.78 8.60
C MET A 69 -16.08 -1.07 7.36
N ILE A 70 -16.48 -0.58 6.18
CA ILE A 70 -15.71 -0.76 4.94
C ILE A 70 -14.37 -0.02 5.02
N TYR A 71 -14.38 1.24 5.44
CA TYR A 71 -13.14 2.03 5.56
C TYR A 71 -12.23 1.54 6.68
N GLU A 72 -12.78 1.10 7.80
CA GLU A 72 -12.01 0.43 8.87
C GLU A 72 -11.31 -0.83 8.36
N SER A 73 -11.96 -1.60 7.48
CA SER A 73 -11.32 -2.77 6.85
C SER A 73 -10.14 -2.37 5.95
N PHE A 74 -10.25 -1.28 5.18
CA PHE A 74 -9.13 -0.79 4.38
C PHE A 74 -7.96 -0.31 5.24
N ILE A 75 -8.23 0.38 6.35
CA ILE A 75 -7.18 0.81 7.30
C ILE A 75 -6.48 -0.41 7.89
N MET A 76 -7.23 -1.44 8.30
CA MET A 76 -6.64 -2.67 8.85
C MET A 76 -5.76 -3.39 7.83
N LEU A 77 -6.22 -3.50 6.57
CA LEU A 77 -5.43 -4.10 5.49
C LEU A 77 -4.16 -3.30 5.21
N ASP A 78 -4.23 -1.98 5.24
CA ASP A 78 -3.10 -1.10 5.02
C ASP A 78 -2.03 -1.26 6.12
N ILE A 79 -2.47 -1.31 7.39
CA ILE A 79 -1.58 -1.55 8.54
C ILE A 79 -0.92 -2.93 8.44
N VAL A 80 -1.70 -3.98 8.13
CA VAL A 80 -1.18 -5.34 7.99
C VAL A 80 -0.17 -5.42 6.84
N SER A 81 -0.47 -4.83 5.69
CA SER A 81 0.43 -4.80 4.54
C SER A 81 1.74 -4.06 4.87
N PHE A 82 1.66 -2.94 5.58
CA PHE A 82 2.83 -2.19 6.03
C PHE A 82 3.69 -3.01 7.01
N LEU A 83 3.07 -3.67 7.99
CA LEU A 83 3.79 -4.56 8.92
C LEU A 83 4.48 -5.71 8.17
N PHE A 84 3.78 -6.30 7.19
CA PHE A 84 4.33 -7.39 6.39
C PHE A 84 5.52 -6.92 5.56
N LEU A 85 5.45 -5.72 5.00
CA LEU A 85 6.53 -5.11 4.24
C LEU A 85 7.77 -4.84 5.11
N VAL A 86 7.58 -4.40 6.36
CA VAL A 86 8.68 -4.23 7.32
C VAL A 86 9.35 -5.56 7.66
N LEU A 87 8.56 -6.65 7.74
CA LEU A 87 9.08 -7.98 8.05
C LEU A 87 9.74 -8.66 6.84
N GLN A 88 9.15 -8.51 5.66
CA GLN A 88 9.59 -9.17 4.42
C GLN A 88 9.71 -8.15 3.26
N PRO A 89 10.78 -7.37 3.22
CA PRO A 89 10.96 -6.34 2.20
C PRO A 89 11.14 -6.89 0.78
N GLN A 90 11.43 -8.16 0.63
CA GLN A 90 11.56 -8.83 -0.69
C GLN A 90 10.24 -8.88 -1.51
N HIS A 91 9.08 -8.73 -0.86
CA HIS A 91 7.74 -8.71 -1.49
C HIS A 91 7.19 -7.29 -1.64
N GLU A 92 8.06 -6.29 -1.72
CA GLU A 92 7.67 -4.88 -1.74
C GLU A 92 6.69 -4.53 -2.87
N TYR A 93 6.91 -5.04 -4.10
CA TYR A 93 6.06 -4.71 -5.25
C TYR A 93 4.61 -5.15 -5.06
N GLU A 94 4.40 -6.36 -4.56
CA GLU A 94 3.06 -6.90 -4.32
C GLU A 94 2.38 -6.15 -3.17
N LEU A 95 3.13 -5.88 -2.10
CA LEU A 95 2.61 -5.19 -0.91
C LEU A 95 2.35 -3.71 -1.20
N GLU A 96 3.22 -3.05 -1.96
CA GLU A 96 3.02 -1.67 -2.42
C GLU A 96 1.72 -1.56 -3.24
N GLY A 97 1.47 -2.51 -4.16
CA GLY A 97 0.24 -2.58 -4.92
C GLY A 97 -1.02 -2.69 -4.04
N ILE A 98 -0.98 -3.54 -3.01
CA ILE A 98 -2.08 -3.70 -2.05
C ILE A 98 -2.28 -2.39 -1.26
N MET A 99 -1.22 -1.76 -0.79
CA MET A 99 -1.27 -0.50 -0.07
C MET A 99 -1.89 0.62 -0.92
N ILE A 100 -1.52 0.73 -2.19
CA ILE A 100 -2.12 1.71 -3.12
C ILE A 100 -3.63 1.51 -3.22
N VAL A 101 -4.09 0.26 -3.41
CA VAL A 101 -5.51 -0.06 -3.53
C VAL A 101 -6.27 0.26 -2.24
N CYS A 102 -5.68 0.01 -1.07
CA CYS A 102 -6.29 0.30 0.23
C CYS A 102 -6.28 1.80 0.56
N THR A 103 -5.21 2.51 0.22
CA THR A 103 -5.05 3.95 0.47
C THR A 103 -5.95 4.80 -0.43
N ALA A 104 -6.20 4.39 -1.68
CA ALA A 104 -6.99 5.15 -2.64
C ALA A 104 -8.39 5.53 -2.14
N PRO A 105 -9.23 4.63 -1.59
CA PRO A 105 -10.54 4.97 -1.05
C PRO A 105 -10.44 5.87 0.20
N LEU A 106 -9.45 5.67 1.06
CA LEU A 106 -9.22 6.52 2.24
C LEU A 106 -8.90 7.96 1.84
N PHE A 107 -8.06 8.12 0.83
CA PHE A 107 -7.71 9.42 0.28
C PHE A 107 -8.88 10.08 -0.47
N ALA A 108 -9.68 9.30 -1.21
CA ALA A 108 -10.90 9.79 -1.85
C ALA A 108 -11.91 10.31 -0.81
N HIS A 109 -12.07 9.62 0.31
CA HIS A 109 -12.90 10.08 1.43
C HIS A 109 -12.39 11.41 1.99
N PHE A 110 -11.08 11.54 2.19
CA PHE A 110 -10.46 12.80 2.63
C PHE A 110 -10.81 13.96 1.69
N ILE A 111 -10.66 13.80 0.39
CA ILE A 111 -10.95 14.85 -0.61
C ILE A 111 -12.44 15.22 -0.60
N THR A 112 -13.33 14.23 -0.49
CA THR A 112 -14.78 14.42 -0.60
C THR A 112 -15.36 15.16 0.60
N PHE A 113 -14.91 14.86 1.80
CA PHE A 113 -15.50 15.36 3.04
C PHE A 113 -14.80 16.59 3.62
N THR A 114 -13.60 16.90 3.19
CA THR A 114 -12.91 18.09 3.66
C THR A 114 -13.29 19.30 2.79
N LYS A 115 -14.21 20.11 3.30
CA LYS A 115 -14.63 21.36 2.64
C LYS A 115 -13.82 22.53 3.23
N GLY A 116 -12.97 23.16 2.42
CA GLY A 116 -12.25 24.35 2.87
C GLY A 116 -10.99 24.67 2.08
N LYS A 117 -10.43 25.87 2.32
CA LYS A 117 -9.18 26.32 1.66
C LYS A 117 -7.98 25.39 1.98
N LEU A 118 -7.96 24.82 3.18
CA LEU A 118 -6.92 23.86 3.60
C LEU A 118 -6.94 22.57 2.77
N CYS A 119 -8.13 22.05 2.44
CA CYS A 119 -8.25 20.86 1.61
C CYS A 119 -7.70 21.10 0.21
N ASN A 120 -8.05 22.24 -0.39
CA ASN A 120 -7.54 22.60 -1.72
C ASN A 120 -6.01 22.71 -1.74
N ILE A 121 -5.42 23.32 -0.71
CA ILE A 121 -3.96 23.45 -0.61
C ILE A 121 -3.34 22.05 -0.43
N THR A 122 -3.87 21.22 0.44
CA THR A 122 -3.37 19.85 0.66
C THR A 122 -3.48 19.01 -0.61
N PHE A 123 -4.61 19.08 -1.32
CA PHE A 123 -4.80 18.37 -2.58
C PHE A 123 -3.79 18.80 -3.65
N ILE A 124 -3.61 20.12 -3.85
CA ILE A 124 -2.64 20.66 -4.82
C ILE A 124 -1.21 20.24 -4.42
N THR A 125 -0.86 20.29 -3.14
CA THR A 125 0.46 19.88 -2.64
C THR A 125 0.71 18.40 -2.93
N ILE A 126 -0.25 17.52 -2.65
CA ILE A 126 -0.12 16.08 -2.91
C ILE A 126 -0.03 15.81 -4.41
N LEU A 127 -0.82 16.51 -5.23
CA LEU A 127 -0.76 16.39 -6.69
C LEU A 127 0.62 16.79 -7.23
N VAL A 128 1.17 17.90 -6.77
CA VAL A 128 2.52 18.34 -7.15
C VAL A 128 3.58 17.34 -6.71
N MET A 129 3.48 16.82 -5.48
CA MET A 129 4.40 15.78 -4.98
C MET A 129 4.32 14.51 -5.82
N ALA A 130 3.12 14.07 -6.20
CA ALA A 130 2.93 12.89 -7.05
C ALA A 130 3.55 13.08 -8.44
N VAL A 131 3.39 14.28 -9.05
CA VAL A 131 4.02 14.61 -10.35
C VAL A 131 5.54 14.66 -10.24
N LEU A 132 6.07 15.25 -9.17
CA LEU A 132 7.52 15.29 -8.92
C LEU A 132 8.09 13.89 -8.74
N LEU A 133 7.37 13.02 -8.01
CA LEU A 133 7.76 11.63 -7.80
C LEU A 133 7.72 10.84 -9.10
N LEU A 134 6.73 11.07 -9.96
CA LEU A 134 6.66 10.46 -11.28
C LEU A 134 7.83 10.90 -12.16
N LEU A 135 8.16 12.19 -12.18
CA LEU A 135 9.32 12.72 -12.90
C LEU A 135 10.64 12.16 -12.36
N TYR A 136 10.75 12.06 -11.03
CA TYR A 136 11.93 11.47 -10.40
C TYR A 136 12.11 10.01 -10.82
N ASN A 137 11.05 9.20 -10.77
CA ASN A 137 11.10 7.80 -11.20
C ASN A 137 11.40 7.68 -12.70
N LEU A 138 10.87 8.56 -13.54
CA LEU A 138 11.12 8.55 -14.99
C LEU A 138 12.58 8.90 -15.33
N LEU A 139 13.17 9.88 -14.63
CA LEU A 139 14.52 10.34 -14.92
C LEU A 139 15.61 9.42 -14.34
N PHE A 140 15.33 8.79 -13.21
CA PHE A 140 16.30 7.97 -12.48
C PHE A 140 16.02 6.47 -12.54
N SER A 141 14.97 6.04 -13.26
CA SER A 141 14.72 4.60 -13.47
C SER A 141 15.79 4.01 -14.39
N PRO A 142 16.44 2.90 -14.00
CA PRO A 142 17.47 2.25 -14.82
C PRO A 142 16.93 1.67 -16.15
N VAL A 143 15.62 1.67 -16.36
CA VAL A 143 14.97 1.16 -17.59
C VAL A 143 15.25 2.03 -18.82
N MET A 144 15.73 3.27 -18.68
CA MET A 144 16.07 4.13 -19.80
C MET A 144 17.50 3.91 -20.36
N LEU A 145 18.25 2.95 -19.84
CA LEU A 145 19.62 2.62 -20.30
C LEU A 145 19.70 1.32 -21.12
N LEU A 146 18.56 0.77 -21.56
CA LEU A 146 18.43 -0.29 -22.56
C LEU A 146 17.65 0.23 -23.78
#